data_65eb30a3dacf0608f9caeb8157298237
#
_entry.id   65eb30a3dacf0608f9caeb8157298237
#
_cell.length_a   1.000
_cell.length_b   1.000
_cell.length_c   1.000
_cell.angle_alpha   90.00
_cell.angle_beta   90.00
_cell.angle_gamma   90.00
#
_symmetry.space_group_name_H-M   'P 1'
#
loop_
_entity.id
_entity.type
_entity.pdbx_description
1 polymer ?
#
loop_
_entity_poly.entity_id
_entity_poly.type
_entity_poly.pdbx_seq_one_letter_code
_entity_poly.pdbx_strand_id
1 'polypeptide(L)'
;MKILCLHGFRTSGSFLQKQISKWDPSIFAPFHLEFPDGIFPAGGKSDIEGIFPPPYFEWFQFNKDFTEYTNLEECISYLCEYITTKGPFDGLLGFSQGTTLSGLLMGYQMQGKLLKEHPPFKLFIAISGAKFKDPSIRDVAYKDKIKVRSVHFIGEKDWLKLPSEDLANAFEDPLIIRHPQGHTVPRLDEAAIEKLQKWTKEIIVAHSSENVLDDIQKIGNGDAVQKIPQDSHDNIANGHKDALGDSGEKEQTVDAVPT
;
A
#
# COMPACT_ATOMS: atom_id res chain seq x y z
N MET A 1 -3.11 -7.62 3.84
CA MET A 1 -2.87 -6.16 3.68
C MET A 1 -2.14 -5.91 2.36
N LYS A 2 -2.44 -4.81 1.67
CA LYS A 2 -1.83 -4.44 0.37
C LYS A 2 -0.86 -3.28 0.55
N ILE A 3 0.35 -3.39 0.02
CA ILE A 3 1.41 -2.39 0.15
C ILE A 3 1.87 -1.93 -1.23
N LEU A 4 1.87 -0.62 -1.45
CA LEU A 4 2.43 0.01 -2.63
C LEU A 4 3.92 0.29 -2.42
N CYS A 5 4.77 -0.21 -3.32
CA CYS A 5 6.22 -0.15 -3.22
C CYS A 5 6.80 0.78 -4.29
N LEU A 6 7.38 1.90 -3.85
CA LEU A 6 7.91 2.95 -4.72
C LEU A 6 9.45 2.88 -4.79
N HIS A 7 9.98 2.71 -6.00
CA HIS A 7 11.40 2.53 -6.27
C HIS A 7 12.21 3.84 -6.17
N GLY A 8 13.54 3.73 -6.19
CA GLY A 8 14.47 4.85 -6.16
C GLY A 8 14.63 5.55 -7.51
N PHE A 9 15.30 6.72 -7.48
CA PHE A 9 15.58 7.54 -8.66
C PHE A 9 16.35 6.76 -9.72
N ARG A 10 15.89 6.80 -10.97
CA ARG A 10 16.47 6.11 -12.13
C ARG A 10 16.63 4.60 -11.94
N THR A 11 15.67 3.99 -11.26
CA THR A 11 15.57 2.53 -11.14
C THR A 11 14.23 2.03 -11.66
N SER A 12 13.71 0.92 -11.18
CA SER A 12 12.41 0.38 -11.60
C SER A 12 11.72 -0.37 -10.46
N GLY A 13 10.41 -0.58 -10.59
CA GLY A 13 9.64 -1.42 -9.67
C GLY A 13 10.18 -2.85 -9.62
N SER A 14 10.54 -3.41 -10.78
CA SER A 14 11.14 -4.76 -10.87
C SER A 14 12.50 -4.84 -10.17
N PHE A 15 13.32 -3.78 -10.21
CA PHE A 15 14.57 -3.73 -9.45
C PHE A 15 14.31 -3.71 -7.94
N LEU A 16 13.40 -2.85 -7.46
CA LEU A 16 13.03 -2.82 -6.04
C LEU A 16 12.47 -4.17 -5.59
N GLN A 17 11.59 -4.78 -6.37
CA GLN A 17 11.04 -6.11 -6.10
C GLN A 17 12.16 -7.14 -5.92
N LYS A 18 13.15 -7.16 -6.83
CA LYS A 18 14.30 -8.06 -6.72
C LYS A 18 15.17 -7.76 -5.48
N GLN A 19 15.27 -6.52 -5.03
CA GLN A 19 16.01 -6.20 -3.81
C GLN A 19 15.26 -6.69 -2.57
N ILE A 20 13.97 -6.43 -2.48
CA ILE A 20 13.09 -6.85 -1.37
C ILE A 20 12.96 -8.37 -1.28
N SER A 21 12.93 -9.08 -2.42
CA SER A 21 12.84 -10.55 -2.44
C SER A 21 14.06 -11.27 -1.83
N LYS A 22 15.12 -10.55 -1.49
CA LYS A 22 16.28 -11.08 -0.76
C LYS A 22 16.07 -11.10 0.75
N TRP A 23 15.06 -10.42 1.27
CA TRP A 23 14.70 -10.47 2.68
C TRP A 23 13.98 -11.78 3.01
N ASP A 24 13.95 -12.15 4.28
CA ASP A 24 13.25 -13.35 4.72
C ASP A 24 11.79 -13.31 4.27
N PRO A 25 11.30 -14.31 3.51
CA PRO A 25 9.94 -14.32 2.97
C PRO A 25 8.85 -14.20 4.03
N SER A 26 9.10 -14.64 5.27
CA SER A 26 8.14 -14.59 6.36
C SER A 26 7.75 -13.15 6.76
N ILE A 27 8.64 -12.18 6.49
CA ILE A 27 8.39 -10.76 6.77
C ILE A 27 7.18 -10.26 5.97
N PHE A 28 7.11 -10.67 4.72
CA PHE A 28 6.07 -10.18 3.78
C PHE A 28 4.98 -11.20 3.49
N ALA A 29 5.02 -12.40 4.09
CA ALA A 29 4.02 -13.44 3.85
C ALA A 29 2.55 -12.96 3.99
N PRO A 30 2.21 -12.07 4.94
CA PRO A 30 0.84 -11.58 5.09
C PRO A 30 0.51 -10.37 4.21
N PHE A 31 1.45 -9.89 3.36
CA PHE A 31 1.29 -8.70 2.55
C PHE A 31 1.26 -9.03 1.06
N HIS A 32 0.41 -8.33 0.33
CA HIS A 32 0.47 -8.25 -1.12
C HIS A 32 1.25 -7.00 -1.52
N LEU A 33 2.42 -7.19 -2.12
CA LEU A 33 3.31 -6.10 -2.53
C LEU A 33 3.10 -5.78 -4.01
N GLU A 34 2.92 -4.51 -4.33
CA GLU A 34 2.74 -4.02 -5.69
C GLU A 34 3.84 -3.00 -6.04
N PHE A 35 4.53 -3.20 -7.16
CA PHE A 35 5.74 -2.49 -7.56
C PHE A 35 5.57 -1.78 -8.91
N PRO A 36 4.83 -0.67 -8.98
CA PRO A 36 4.73 0.11 -10.22
C PRO A 36 6.05 0.79 -10.58
N ASP A 37 6.22 1.08 -11.86
CA ASP A 37 7.27 1.96 -12.34
C ASP A 37 6.88 3.43 -12.21
N GLY A 38 7.88 4.29 -12.06
CA GLY A 38 7.70 5.74 -12.13
C GLY A 38 7.19 6.18 -13.50
N ILE A 39 6.46 7.30 -13.55
CA ILE A 39 5.78 7.73 -14.77
C ILE A 39 6.70 8.34 -15.83
N PHE A 40 7.91 8.75 -15.45
CA PHE A 40 8.86 9.34 -16.36
C PHE A 40 9.99 8.38 -16.67
N PRO A 41 10.34 8.15 -17.95
CA PRO A 41 11.58 7.48 -18.31
C PRO A 41 12.79 8.23 -17.72
N ALA A 42 13.82 7.49 -17.31
CA ALA A 42 15.02 8.09 -16.74
C ALA A 42 15.67 9.07 -17.73
N GLY A 43 15.80 10.33 -17.31
CA GLY A 43 16.37 11.42 -18.12
C GLY A 43 17.90 11.41 -18.18
N GLY A 44 18.57 10.35 -17.69
CA GLY A 44 20.02 10.22 -17.68
C GLY A 44 20.50 8.88 -17.19
N LYS A 45 21.81 8.77 -16.94
CA LYS A 45 22.45 7.54 -16.49
C LYS A 45 21.87 7.02 -15.17
N SER A 46 21.67 5.73 -15.10
CA SER A 46 21.26 5.03 -13.86
C SER A 46 22.48 4.47 -13.14
N ASP A 47 22.46 4.52 -11.80
CA ASP A 47 23.52 3.92 -10.97
C ASP A 47 23.49 2.37 -11.00
N ILE A 48 22.41 1.79 -11.49
CA ILE A 48 22.28 0.34 -11.65
C ILE A 48 22.52 -0.14 -13.09
N GLU A 49 22.95 0.76 -13.98
CA GLU A 49 23.32 0.42 -15.36
C GLU A 49 24.47 -0.60 -15.36
N GLY A 50 24.31 -1.68 -16.13
CA GLY A 50 25.25 -2.80 -16.15
C GLY A 50 25.10 -3.81 -14.98
N ILE A 51 24.27 -3.50 -13.97
CA ILE A 51 23.95 -4.39 -12.84
C ILE A 51 22.54 -4.99 -13.00
N PHE A 52 21.61 -4.17 -13.49
CA PHE A 52 20.22 -4.55 -13.72
C PHE A 52 19.77 -4.00 -15.08
N PRO A 53 19.00 -4.77 -15.88
CA PRO A 53 18.61 -4.32 -17.23
C PRO A 53 17.61 -3.15 -17.18
N PRO A 54 17.63 -2.24 -18.20
CA PRO A 54 16.60 -1.24 -18.38
C PRO A 54 15.23 -1.89 -18.71
N PRO A 55 14.11 -1.14 -18.68
CA PRO A 55 14.05 0.31 -18.57
C PRO A 55 14.21 0.84 -17.13
N TYR A 56 14.62 2.12 -17.00
CA TYR A 56 14.70 2.83 -15.74
C TYR A 56 13.76 4.04 -15.76
N PHE A 57 13.25 4.42 -14.57
CA PHE A 57 12.21 5.41 -14.40
C PHE A 57 12.53 6.39 -13.27
N GLU A 58 11.87 7.55 -13.31
CA GLU A 58 11.89 8.58 -12.29
C GLU A 58 10.44 8.88 -11.87
N TRP A 59 10.24 9.23 -10.61
CA TRP A 59 8.95 9.72 -10.13
C TRP A 59 8.78 11.21 -10.45
N PHE A 60 9.82 11.97 -10.19
CA PHE A 60 9.94 13.40 -10.46
C PHE A 60 11.41 13.78 -10.60
N GLN A 61 11.72 15.00 -11.07
CA GLN A 61 13.08 15.50 -11.15
C GLN A 61 13.32 16.58 -10.09
N PHE A 62 14.58 16.87 -9.79
CA PHE A 62 15.00 17.84 -8.79
C PHE A 62 16.31 18.52 -9.19
N ASN A 63 16.51 19.74 -8.70
CA ASN A 63 17.77 20.45 -8.85
C ASN A 63 18.86 19.86 -7.94
N LYS A 64 20.12 20.26 -8.15
CA LYS A 64 21.28 19.74 -7.41
C LYS A 64 21.15 19.88 -5.88
N ASP A 65 20.47 20.93 -5.42
CA ASP A 65 20.33 21.24 -3.98
C ASP A 65 19.08 20.64 -3.35
N PHE A 66 18.25 19.96 -4.14
CA PHE A 66 16.96 19.35 -3.73
C PHE A 66 15.98 20.39 -3.16
N THR A 67 15.97 21.59 -3.70
CA THR A 67 15.09 22.68 -3.30
C THR A 67 13.98 22.98 -4.29
N GLU A 68 14.15 22.55 -5.55
CA GLU A 68 13.18 22.70 -6.62
C GLU A 68 12.89 21.36 -7.25
N TYR A 69 11.62 21.12 -7.57
CA TYR A 69 11.12 19.84 -8.08
C TYR A 69 10.35 20.05 -9.37
N THR A 70 10.70 19.30 -10.41
CA THR A 70 10.01 19.30 -11.70
C THR A 70 9.12 18.06 -11.78
N ASN A 71 7.92 18.22 -12.36
CA ASN A 71 6.93 17.14 -12.55
C ASN A 71 6.43 16.50 -11.25
N LEU A 72 6.64 17.12 -10.09
CA LEU A 72 6.20 16.57 -8.81
C LEU A 72 4.68 16.52 -8.70
N GLU A 73 3.98 17.58 -9.11
CA GLU A 73 2.51 17.64 -9.06
C GLU A 73 1.86 16.60 -9.98
N GLU A 74 2.43 16.36 -11.17
CA GLU A 74 1.97 15.33 -12.09
C GLU A 74 2.17 13.93 -11.48
N CYS A 75 3.33 13.70 -10.87
CA CYS A 75 3.62 12.46 -10.15
C CYS A 75 2.65 12.22 -8.99
N ILE A 76 2.37 13.25 -8.18
CA ILE A 76 1.40 13.15 -7.07
C ILE A 76 0.01 12.81 -7.61
N SER A 77 -0.42 13.50 -8.67
CA SER A 77 -1.73 13.25 -9.30
C SER A 77 -1.85 11.81 -9.81
N TYR A 78 -0.83 11.33 -10.51
CA TYR A 78 -0.75 9.94 -10.96
C TYR A 78 -0.84 8.94 -9.81
N LEU A 79 -0.07 9.15 -8.72
CA LEU A 79 -0.10 8.24 -7.59
C LEU A 79 -1.44 8.26 -6.84
N CYS A 80 -2.08 9.42 -6.74
CA CYS A 80 -3.42 9.52 -6.17
C CYS A 80 -4.44 8.72 -7.00
N GLU A 81 -4.38 8.85 -8.33
CA GLU A 81 -5.22 8.05 -9.24
C GLU A 81 -4.91 6.56 -9.13
N TYR A 82 -3.63 6.19 -9.14
CA TYR A 82 -3.20 4.80 -8.99
C TYR A 82 -3.69 4.19 -7.67
N ILE A 83 -3.50 4.89 -6.56
CA ILE A 83 -3.94 4.46 -5.23
C ILE A 83 -5.46 4.30 -5.17
N THR A 84 -6.21 5.21 -5.78
CA THR A 84 -7.68 5.17 -5.80
C THR A 84 -8.20 4.05 -6.67
N THR A 85 -7.59 3.82 -7.85
CA THR A 85 -8.08 2.83 -8.83
C THR A 85 -7.61 1.41 -8.55
N LYS A 86 -6.42 1.23 -8.01
CA LYS A 86 -5.81 -0.08 -7.71
C LYS A 86 -5.90 -0.47 -6.24
N GLY A 87 -6.24 0.49 -5.36
CA GLY A 87 -6.34 0.27 -3.92
C GLY A 87 -7.60 -0.46 -3.47
N PRO A 88 -7.94 -0.37 -2.18
CA PRO A 88 -7.18 0.38 -1.19
C PRO A 88 -5.82 -0.24 -0.87
N PHE A 89 -4.84 0.62 -0.56
CA PHE A 89 -3.54 0.20 -0.05
C PHE A 89 -3.47 0.46 1.45
N ASP A 90 -3.06 -0.53 2.21
CA ASP A 90 -2.91 -0.42 3.67
C ASP A 90 -1.62 0.30 4.06
N GLY A 91 -0.62 0.31 3.19
CA GLY A 91 0.67 0.93 3.49
C GLY A 91 1.53 1.21 2.28
N LEU A 92 2.63 1.91 2.55
CA LEU A 92 3.65 2.23 1.55
C LEU A 92 5.01 1.64 1.97
N LEU A 93 5.76 1.19 0.98
CA LEU A 93 7.17 0.87 1.09
C LEU A 93 7.92 1.75 0.09
N GLY A 94 8.99 2.41 0.51
CA GLY A 94 9.78 3.23 -0.38
C GLY A 94 11.27 2.96 -0.26
N PHE A 95 11.99 3.16 -1.36
CA PHE A 95 13.43 3.26 -1.38
C PHE A 95 13.85 4.62 -1.96
N SER A 96 14.71 5.36 -1.26
CA SER A 96 15.30 6.62 -1.74
C SER A 96 14.22 7.64 -2.15
N GLN A 97 14.13 7.99 -3.43
CA GLN A 97 13.09 8.88 -3.96
C GLN A 97 11.68 8.37 -3.63
N GLY A 98 11.44 7.06 -3.73
CA GLY A 98 10.18 6.45 -3.36
C GLY A 98 9.85 6.60 -1.87
N THR A 99 10.84 6.55 -0.97
CA THR A 99 10.66 6.83 0.46
C THR A 99 10.25 8.29 0.70
N THR A 100 10.96 9.23 0.06
CA THR A 100 10.67 10.66 0.15
C THR A 100 9.24 10.98 -0.30
N LEU A 101 8.83 10.39 -1.42
CA LEU A 101 7.48 10.54 -1.98
C LEU A 101 6.41 9.91 -1.10
N SER A 102 6.67 8.72 -0.56
CA SER A 102 5.76 8.03 0.37
C SER A 102 5.52 8.86 1.65
N GLY A 103 6.57 9.43 2.22
CA GLY A 103 6.46 10.32 3.38
C GLY A 103 5.61 11.56 3.11
N LEU A 104 5.76 12.15 1.90
CA LEU A 104 4.92 13.27 1.47
C LEU A 104 3.44 12.88 1.36
N LEU A 105 3.14 11.76 0.68
CA LEU A 105 1.75 11.30 0.50
C LEU A 105 1.05 11.06 1.83
N MET A 106 1.73 10.44 2.79
CA MET A 106 1.19 10.20 4.14
C MET A 106 0.97 11.51 4.90
N GLY A 107 1.93 12.43 4.85
CA GLY A 107 1.79 13.74 5.47
C GLY A 107 0.63 14.54 4.87
N TYR A 108 0.51 14.57 3.57
CA TYR A 108 -0.57 15.25 2.88
C TYR A 108 -1.93 14.60 3.11
N GLN A 109 -2.02 13.25 3.18
CA GLN A 109 -3.26 12.58 3.54
C GLN A 109 -3.70 12.96 4.96
N MET A 110 -2.78 12.93 5.92
CA MET A 110 -3.09 13.31 7.31
C MET A 110 -3.57 14.76 7.42
N GLN A 111 -3.05 15.68 6.59
CA GLN A 111 -3.49 17.08 6.53
C GLN A 111 -4.76 17.28 5.66
N GLY A 112 -5.37 16.21 5.16
CA GLY A 112 -6.57 16.28 4.31
C GLY A 112 -6.34 16.97 2.96
N LYS A 113 -5.10 17.00 2.46
CA LYS A 113 -4.74 17.63 1.18
C LYS A 113 -5.03 16.74 -0.01
N LEU A 114 -4.85 15.41 0.14
CA LEU A 114 -5.08 14.41 -0.91
C LEU A 114 -5.62 13.12 -0.31
N LEU A 115 -6.06 12.19 -1.17
CA LEU A 115 -6.54 10.85 -0.80
C LEU A 115 -7.61 10.87 0.31
N LYS A 116 -8.53 11.84 0.28
CA LYS A 116 -9.55 12.05 1.32
C LYS A 116 -10.51 10.86 1.46
N GLU A 117 -10.83 10.22 0.35
CA GLU A 117 -11.74 9.06 0.30
C GLU A 117 -10.99 7.72 0.50
N HIS A 118 -9.67 7.74 0.45
CA HIS A 118 -8.87 6.55 0.71
C HIS A 118 -8.70 6.36 2.22
N PRO A 119 -8.87 5.14 2.75
CA PRO A 119 -8.61 4.87 4.16
C PRO A 119 -7.20 5.32 4.58
N PRO A 120 -7.00 5.80 5.81
CA PRO A 120 -5.67 6.16 6.29
C PRO A 120 -4.68 5.01 6.15
N PHE A 121 -3.46 5.31 5.68
CA PHE A 121 -2.38 4.32 5.67
C PHE A 121 -2.09 3.84 7.09
N LYS A 122 -1.85 2.54 7.25
CA LYS A 122 -1.61 1.88 8.53
C LYS A 122 -0.15 1.62 8.80
N LEU A 123 0.67 1.52 7.73
CA LEU A 123 2.10 1.23 7.88
C LEU A 123 2.97 1.91 6.81
N PHE A 124 4.22 2.17 7.20
CA PHE A 124 5.26 2.68 6.32
C PHE A 124 6.57 1.95 6.53
N ILE A 125 7.15 1.44 5.44
CA ILE A 125 8.49 0.85 5.40
C ILE A 125 9.38 1.81 4.62
N ALA A 126 10.21 2.55 5.32
CA ALA A 126 11.08 3.58 4.77
C ALA A 126 12.52 3.09 4.65
N ILE A 127 13.07 3.06 3.44
CA ILE A 127 14.45 2.67 3.19
C ILE A 127 15.18 3.86 2.59
N SER A 128 16.05 4.50 3.35
CA SER A 128 16.84 5.67 2.91
C SER A 128 16.01 6.74 2.22
N GLY A 129 15.63 7.81 2.90
CA GLY A 129 14.82 8.89 2.32
C GLY A 129 15.06 10.22 2.98
N ALA A 130 14.34 11.23 2.56
CA ALA A 130 14.43 12.57 3.10
C ALA A 130 13.07 13.25 3.12
N LYS A 131 12.91 14.29 3.92
CA LYS A 131 11.82 15.26 3.75
C LYS A 131 12.09 16.10 2.51
N PHE A 132 11.04 16.58 1.87
CA PHE A 132 11.16 17.65 0.89
C PHE A 132 11.76 18.90 1.55
N LYS A 133 12.68 19.58 0.86
CA LYS A 133 13.33 20.79 1.40
C LYS A 133 12.53 22.06 1.13
N ASP A 134 11.71 22.09 0.08
CA ASP A 134 10.84 23.22 -0.22
C ASP A 134 9.91 23.50 0.98
N PRO A 135 9.95 24.73 1.55
CA PRO A 135 9.12 25.07 2.69
C PRO A 135 7.62 24.95 2.44
N SER A 136 7.15 25.22 1.22
CA SER A 136 5.74 25.13 0.85
C SER A 136 5.20 23.69 0.93
N ILE A 137 6.06 22.71 0.73
CA ILE A 137 5.78 21.30 0.83
C ILE A 137 6.01 20.82 2.27
N ARG A 138 7.21 21.09 2.79
CA ARG A 138 7.69 20.61 4.08
C ARG A 138 6.80 21.05 5.25
N ASP A 139 6.47 22.34 5.28
CA ASP A 139 5.75 22.97 6.40
C ASP A 139 4.26 22.55 6.42
N VAL A 140 3.79 21.96 5.33
CA VAL A 140 2.46 21.35 5.24
C VAL A 140 2.52 19.86 5.56
N ALA A 141 3.34 19.10 4.81
CA ALA A 141 3.36 17.64 4.93
C ALA A 141 3.83 17.15 6.31
N TYR A 142 4.77 17.87 6.93
CA TYR A 142 5.38 17.48 8.22
C TYR A 142 5.07 18.49 9.33
N LYS A 143 3.92 19.18 9.21
CA LYS A 143 3.45 20.14 10.23
C LYS A 143 3.25 19.48 11.60
N ASP A 144 2.62 18.31 11.57
CA ASP A 144 2.36 17.50 12.76
C ASP A 144 3.04 16.13 12.59
N LYS A 145 3.27 15.42 13.71
CA LYS A 145 3.79 14.06 13.68
C LYS A 145 2.84 13.14 12.90
N ILE A 146 3.37 12.43 11.95
CA ILE A 146 2.60 11.47 11.14
C ILE A 146 2.31 10.23 11.99
N LYS A 147 1.02 9.98 12.24
CA LYS A 147 0.54 8.89 13.11
C LYS A 147 0.36 7.57 12.35
N VAL A 148 1.34 7.21 11.53
CA VAL A 148 1.39 5.94 10.82
C VAL A 148 2.49 5.10 11.43
N ARG A 149 2.22 3.84 11.75
CA ARG A 149 3.27 2.93 12.23
C ARG A 149 4.38 2.83 11.19
N SER A 150 5.61 3.17 11.56
CA SER A 150 6.70 3.23 10.58
C SER A 150 7.95 2.50 11.06
N VAL A 151 8.66 1.90 10.10
CA VAL A 151 10.01 1.37 10.28
C VAL A 151 10.94 2.06 9.29
N HIS A 152 12.07 2.55 9.78
CA HIS A 152 13.06 3.28 8.99
C HIS A 152 14.40 2.56 8.99
N PHE A 153 14.86 2.16 7.80
CA PHE A 153 16.16 1.57 7.57
C PHE A 153 17.17 2.66 7.26
N ILE A 154 18.17 2.84 8.10
CA ILE A 154 19.15 3.92 8.01
C ILE A 154 20.54 3.33 7.90
N GLY A 155 21.21 3.57 6.76
CA GLY A 155 22.56 3.14 6.50
C GLY A 155 23.60 4.01 7.20
N GLU A 156 24.55 3.39 7.93
CA GLU A 156 25.61 4.13 8.61
C GLU A 156 26.58 4.83 7.65
N LYS A 157 26.71 4.29 6.42
CA LYS A 157 27.53 4.86 5.33
C LYS A 157 26.70 5.51 4.23
N ASP A 158 25.39 5.70 4.48
CA ASP A 158 24.51 6.34 3.51
C ASP A 158 24.70 7.87 3.52
N TRP A 159 24.81 8.45 2.35
CA TRP A 159 24.86 9.91 2.20
C TRP A 159 23.54 10.60 2.62
N LEU A 160 22.41 9.85 2.64
CA LEU A 160 21.13 10.28 3.18
C LEU A 160 20.94 9.93 4.67
N LYS A 161 21.98 9.52 5.41
CA LYS A 161 21.84 9.13 6.81
C LYS A 161 21.12 10.19 7.64
N LEU A 162 21.62 11.42 7.68
CA LEU A 162 21.01 12.52 8.46
C LEU A 162 19.62 12.92 7.92
N PRO A 163 19.40 13.06 6.60
CA PRO A 163 18.07 13.27 6.08
C PRO A 163 17.06 12.16 6.40
N SER A 164 17.50 10.89 6.45
CA SER A 164 16.64 9.76 6.83
C SER A 164 16.27 9.79 8.32
N GLU A 165 17.20 10.19 9.19
CA GLU A 165 16.92 10.43 10.61
C GLU A 165 15.92 11.57 10.79
N ASP A 166 16.07 12.66 10.03
CA ASP A 166 15.12 13.77 10.05
C ASP A 166 13.72 13.37 9.55
N LEU A 167 13.65 12.54 8.50
CA LEU A 167 12.37 11.99 8.02
C LEU A 167 11.74 11.08 9.09
N ALA A 168 12.50 10.19 9.73
CA ALA A 168 12.00 9.32 10.79
C ALA A 168 11.43 10.16 11.96
N ASN A 169 12.09 11.26 12.30
CA ASN A 169 11.60 12.19 13.32
C ASN A 169 10.27 12.88 12.98
N ALA A 170 9.78 12.79 11.74
CA ALA A 170 8.43 13.28 11.39
C ALA A 170 7.32 12.31 11.79
N PHE A 171 7.65 11.06 12.11
CA PHE A 171 6.70 10.03 12.50
C PHE A 171 6.59 9.89 14.02
N GLU A 172 5.43 9.40 14.48
CA GLU A 172 5.20 9.07 15.88
C GLU A 172 5.79 7.68 16.16
N ASP A 173 6.65 7.56 17.17
CA ASP A 173 7.28 6.31 17.63
C ASP A 173 7.83 5.40 16.51
N PRO A 174 8.71 5.90 15.62
CA PRO A 174 9.23 5.12 14.52
C PRO A 174 10.16 4.01 15.01
N LEU A 175 10.05 2.80 14.45
CA LEU A 175 11.07 1.76 14.62
C LEU A 175 12.29 2.11 13.76
N ILE A 176 13.46 2.24 14.37
CA ILE A 176 14.70 2.51 13.64
C ILE A 176 15.53 1.23 13.56
N ILE A 177 15.88 0.83 12.33
CA ILE A 177 16.82 -0.28 12.05
C ILE A 177 18.03 0.31 11.34
N ARG A 178 19.18 0.32 12.04
CA ARG A 178 20.46 0.77 11.48
C ARG A 178 21.19 -0.39 10.83
N HIS A 179 21.88 -0.13 9.73
CA HIS A 179 22.66 -1.14 9.01
C HIS A 179 24.01 -0.57 8.56
N PRO A 180 25.07 -1.39 8.44
CA PRO A 180 26.44 -0.91 8.15
C PRO A 180 26.67 -0.50 6.69
N GLN A 181 25.68 -0.74 5.81
CA GLN A 181 25.82 -0.45 4.37
C GLN A 181 25.59 1.05 4.07
N GLY A 182 25.82 1.44 2.80
CA GLY A 182 25.53 2.76 2.27
C GLY A 182 24.10 2.86 1.74
N HIS A 183 23.92 3.64 0.65
CA HIS A 183 22.63 3.92 0.00
C HIS A 183 22.12 2.71 -0.78
N THR A 184 21.43 1.80 -0.09
CA THR A 184 20.92 0.55 -0.68
C THR A 184 19.77 -0.03 0.14
N VAL A 185 18.97 -0.90 -0.47
CA VAL A 185 18.09 -1.81 0.29
C VAL A 185 19.00 -2.77 1.09
N PRO A 186 18.94 -2.77 2.42
CA PRO A 186 19.93 -3.47 3.24
C PRO A 186 19.80 -5.00 3.17
N ARG A 187 20.91 -5.69 3.41
CA ARG A 187 20.85 -7.06 3.88
C ARG A 187 20.55 -7.04 5.38
N LEU A 188 19.55 -7.80 5.78
CA LEU A 188 19.14 -7.86 7.18
C LEU A 188 19.93 -8.96 7.90
N ASP A 189 20.42 -8.65 9.09
CA ASP A 189 20.91 -9.65 10.05
C ASP A 189 19.72 -10.26 10.84
N GLU A 190 20.00 -11.29 11.62
CA GLU A 190 18.97 -11.99 12.41
C GLU A 190 18.23 -11.03 13.35
N ALA A 191 18.93 -10.12 14.01
CA ALA A 191 18.32 -9.16 14.92
C ALA A 191 17.38 -8.17 14.21
N ALA A 192 17.73 -7.73 13.01
CA ALA A 192 16.88 -6.88 12.19
C ALA A 192 15.64 -7.65 11.67
N ILE A 193 15.82 -8.92 11.27
CA ILE A 193 14.73 -9.81 10.86
C ILE A 193 13.74 -10.01 12.01
N GLU A 194 14.21 -10.37 13.21
CA GLU A 194 13.35 -10.56 14.38
C GLU A 194 12.56 -9.29 14.75
N LYS A 195 13.23 -8.12 14.75
CA LYS A 195 12.56 -6.83 15.01
C LYS A 195 11.47 -6.55 13.99
N LEU A 196 11.76 -6.78 12.71
CA LEU A 196 10.83 -6.52 11.63
C LEU A 196 9.64 -7.50 11.64
N GLN A 197 9.90 -8.78 11.90
CA GLN A 197 8.84 -9.79 12.07
C GLN A 197 7.91 -9.48 13.26
N LYS A 198 8.48 -9.06 14.40
CA LYS A 198 7.69 -8.62 15.54
C LYS A 198 6.83 -7.41 15.19
N TRP A 199 7.42 -6.40 14.56
CA TRP A 199 6.72 -5.18 14.13
C TRP A 199 5.59 -5.48 13.14
N THR A 200 5.82 -6.32 12.12
CA THR A 200 4.78 -6.71 11.15
C THR A 200 3.65 -7.49 11.81
N LYS A 201 3.97 -8.40 12.74
CA LYS A 201 2.98 -9.17 13.49
C LYS A 201 2.06 -8.27 14.33
N GLU A 202 2.61 -7.27 15.00
CA GLU A 202 1.84 -6.30 15.79
C GLU A 202 0.85 -5.51 14.91
N ILE A 203 1.27 -5.11 13.70
CA ILE A 203 0.41 -4.41 12.75
C ILE A 203 -0.75 -5.29 12.30
N ILE A 204 -0.48 -6.55 11.98
CA ILE A 204 -1.50 -7.49 11.51
C ILE A 204 -2.52 -7.79 12.60
N VAL A 205 -2.08 -7.97 13.84
CA VAL A 205 -2.98 -8.19 14.99
C VAL A 205 -3.89 -6.96 15.18
N ALA A 206 -3.32 -5.75 15.14
CA ALA A 206 -4.09 -4.51 15.25
C ALA A 206 -5.13 -4.38 14.13
N HIS A 207 -4.72 -4.64 12.88
CA HIS A 207 -5.63 -4.60 11.72
C HIS A 207 -6.77 -5.63 11.80
N SER A 208 -6.48 -6.85 12.26
CA SER A 208 -7.51 -7.87 12.43
C SER A 208 -8.53 -7.49 13.51
N SER A 209 -8.08 -6.85 14.60
CA SER A 209 -8.96 -6.37 15.66
C SER A 209 -9.87 -5.23 15.21
N GLU A 210 -9.36 -4.30 14.41
CA GLU A 210 -10.16 -3.22 13.82
C GLU A 210 -11.28 -3.76 12.92
N ASN A 211 -10.98 -4.72 12.03
CA ASN A 211 -11.96 -5.32 11.13
C ASN A 211 -13.09 -6.04 11.89
N VAL A 212 -12.78 -6.74 12.99
CA VAL A 212 -13.79 -7.39 13.83
C VAL A 212 -14.72 -6.35 14.49
N LEU A 213 -14.18 -5.23 14.97
CA LEU A 213 -14.97 -4.16 15.57
C LEU A 213 -15.90 -3.48 14.55
N ASP A 214 -15.40 -3.23 13.34
CA ASP A 214 -16.21 -2.68 12.23
C ASP A 214 -17.34 -3.62 11.83
N ASP A 215 -17.11 -4.92 11.78
CA ASP A 215 -18.14 -5.92 11.46
C ASP A 215 -19.21 -6.01 12.55
N ILE A 216 -18.82 -5.96 13.83
CA ILE A 216 -19.76 -5.93 14.97
C ILE A 216 -20.62 -4.65 14.91
N GLN A 217 -20.05 -3.48 14.59
CA GLN A 217 -20.81 -2.24 14.48
C GLN A 217 -21.79 -2.25 13.29
N LYS A 218 -21.45 -2.87 12.17
CA LYS A 218 -22.35 -3.04 11.02
C LYS A 218 -23.54 -3.95 11.36
N ILE A 219 -23.31 -5.02 12.09
CA ILE A 219 -24.36 -5.95 12.56
C ILE A 219 -25.28 -5.25 13.58
N GLY A 220 -24.70 -4.50 14.54
CA GLY A 220 -25.49 -3.78 15.57
C GLY A 220 -26.35 -2.64 15.01
N ASN A 221 -26.01 -2.07 13.86
CA ASN A 221 -26.79 -1.03 13.18
C ASN A 221 -27.81 -1.59 12.18
N GLY A 222 -27.80 -2.89 11.88
CA GLY A 222 -28.68 -3.56 10.92
C GLY A 222 -29.99 -4.09 11.50
N ASP A 223 -30.15 -4.19 12.81
CA ASP A 223 -31.31 -4.85 13.47
C ASP A 223 -32.41 -3.90 13.98
N ALA A 224 -32.52 -2.72 13.43
CA ALA A 224 -33.64 -1.84 13.71
C ALA A 224 -34.49 -1.64 12.44
N VAL A 225 -35.29 -2.61 12.04
CA VAL A 225 -36.63 -2.56 11.39
C VAL A 225 -36.92 -3.90 10.67
N GLN A 226 -37.32 -4.91 11.41
CA GLN A 226 -38.28 -5.88 10.87
C GLN A 226 -39.58 -5.75 11.68
N LYS A 227 -40.57 -5.05 11.10
CA LYS A 227 -41.96 -5.07 11.53
C LYS A 227 -42.49 -6.49 11.38
N ILE A 228 -42.96 -7.04 12.49
CA ILE A 228 -43.76 -8.27 12.56
C ILE A 228 -45.06 -8.02 11.78
N PRO A 229 -45.46 -8.87 10.81
CA PRO A 229 -46.80 -8.85 10.28
C PRO A 229 -47.71 -9.50 11.33
N GLN A 230 -48.75 -8.76 11.73
CA GLN A 230 -49.88 -9.31 12.52
C GLN A 230 -50.67 -10.26 11.65
N ASP A 231 -50.82 -11.48 12.15
CA ASP A 231 -51.77 -12.48 11.70
C ASP A 231 -53.22 -11.96 11.86
N SER A 232 -53.94 -11.93 10.75
CA SER A 232 -55.40 -11.95 10.78
C SER A 232 -55.91 -13.33 10.38
N HIS A 233 -56.46 -14.03 11.38
CA HIS A 233 -57.37 -15.16 11.16
C HIS A 233 -58.52 -14.79 10.23
N ASP A 234 -58.82 -15.61 9.24
CA ASP A 234 -60.10 -16.29 9.09
C ASP A 234 -60.24 -17.01 7.73
N ASN A 235 -60.70 -18.23 7.88
CA ASN A 235 -61.72 -18.98 7.12
C ASN A 235 -61.28 -20.11 6.19
N ILE A 236 -61.80 -21.24 6.68
CA ILE A 236 -61.99 -22.58 6.16
C ILE A 236 -62.87 -22.54 4.92
N ALA A 237 -62.56 -23.31 3.86
CA ALA A 237 -63.47 -24.30 3.27
C ALA A 237 -62.94 -24.97 1.98
N ASN A 238 -62.83 -26.28 2.06
CA ASN A 238 -63.20 -27.34 1.09
C ASN A 238 -63.02 -27.19 -0.41
N GLY A 239 -62.44 -28.24 -0.99
CA GLY A 239 -62.81 -28.68 -2.34
C GLY A 239 -61.73 -29.50 -3.08
N HIS A 240 -61.84 -30.72 -2.94
CA HIS A 240 -61.53 -31.91 -3.76
C HIS A 240 -61.15 -31.75 -5.26
N LYS A 241 -60.23 -32.67 -5.64
CA LYS A 241 -60.20 -33.58 -6.82
C LYS A 241 -59.24 -33.26 -7.99
N ASP A 242 -58.33 -34.22 -8.08
CA ASP A 242 -57.98 -35.10 -9.22
C ASP A 242 -57.47 -34.52 -10.56
N ALA A 243 -56.36 -34.92 -11.01
CA ALA A 243 -56.00 -35.92 -12.01
C ALA A 243 -54.73 -35.54 -12.80
N LEU A 244 -53.73 -36.39 -12.72
CA LEU A 244 -53.15 -37.25 -13.75
C LEU A 244 -52.82 -36.68 -15.15
N GLY A 245 -51.60 -36.98 -15.56
CA GLY A 245 -51.19 -37.12 -16.96
C GLY A 245 -49.97 -36.26 -17.28
N ASP A 246 -48.95 -36.71 -17.70
CA ASP A 246 -48.26 -37.81 -18.38
C ASP A 246 -47.20 -37.19 -19.30
N SER A 247 -46.02 -37.79 -19.21
CA SER A 247 -44.98 -38.03 -20.20
C SER A 247 -44.55 -37.01 -21.26
N GLY A 248 -43.26 -36.98 -21.47
CA GLY A 248 -42.63 -36.60 -22.72
C GLY A 248 -41.16 -36.28 -22.69
N GLU A 249 -40.35 -37.35 -22.59
CA GLU A 249 -38.95 -37.34 -23.06
C GLU A 249 -38.81 -36.89 -24.52
N LYS A 250 -37.72 -36.20 -24.82
CA LYS A 250 -36.93 -36.45 -26.02
C LYS A 250 -35.53 -35.83 -25.89
N GLU A 251 -34.57 -36.74 -25.85
CA GLU A 251 -33.18 -36.59 -26.28
C GLU A 251 -33.04 -36.11 -27.73
N GLN A 252 -31.90 -35.51 -28.02
CA GLN A 252 -30.95 -35.77 -29.14
C GLN A 252 -29.91 -34.66 -29.19
N THR A 253 -28.68 -34.94 -28.80
CA THR A 253 -27.50 -35.45 -29.53
C THR A 253 -26.83 -34.48 -30.50
N VAL A 254 -25.56 -34.17 -30.12
CA VAL A 254 -24.25 -34.19 -30.79
C VAL A 254 -24.07 -33.45 -32.12
N ASP A 255 -22.99 -32.65 -32.18
CA ASP A 255 -21.81 -32.78 -33.06
C ASP A 255 -20.88 -31.57 -32.80
N ALA A 256 -19.73 -31.70 -32.43
CA ALA A 256 -18.35 -31.99 -32.81
C ALA A 256 -17.82 -31.16 -34.01
N VAL A 257 -16.86 -30.23 -33.71
CA VAL A 257 -15.51 -29.92 -34.27
C VAL A 257 -15.32 -30.19 -35.82
N PRO A 258 -14.35 -29.55 -36.55
CA PRO A 258 -13.11 -28.80 -36.19
C PRO A 258 -12.78 -27.63 -37.15
N THR A 259 -11.88 -26.79 -36.85
CA THR A 259 -10.45 -26.61 -37.26
C THR A 259 -9.88 -25.38 -36.53
#